data_0985aa3ad3892bc7e045767bc237abf5
#
_entry.id   0985aa3ad3892bc7e045767bc237abf5
#
_cell.length_a   1.000
_cell.length_b   1.000
_cell.length_c   1.000
_cell.angle_alpha   90.00
_cell.angle_beta   90.00
_cell.angle_gamma   90.00
#
_symmetry.space_group_name_H-M   'P 1'
#
loop_
_entity.id
_entity.type
_entity.pdbx_description
1 polymer ?
#
loop_
_entity_poly.entity_id
_entity_poly.type
_entity_poly.pdbx_seq_one_letter_code
_entity_poly.pdbx_strand_id
1 'polypeptide(L)'
;MRNHRLWRTLSERRGEGYVDVIVLVLCAVMVLALAMRVLPVFIQKQQLDTFATELVREAEVSGRVGAETSRRAAELSEKTGLHPDILWSSHGRIQLNEEVTVTLTMDTNIGLFGEFASFPVTLRAQAAGKSEVYWK
;
A
#
# COMPACT_ATOMS: atom_id res chain seq x y z
N MET A 1 58.30 -26.84 7.29
CA MET A 1 58.05 -25.65 6.45
C MET A 1 56.78 -25.74 5.61
N ARG A 2 56.32 -26.91 5.21
CA ARG A 2 55.08 -27.07 4.47
C ARG A 2 53.82 -26.75 5.28
N ASN A 3 53.83 -26.95 6.55
CA ASN A 3 52.65 -26.78 7.41
C ASN A 3 52.34 -25.32 7.72
N HIS A 4 53.34 -24.45 7.74
CA HIS A 4 53.12 -23.00 8.01
C HIS A 4 52.35 -22.27 6.90
N ARG A 5 52.54 -22.69 5.65
CA ARG A 5 51.81 -22.06 4.51
C ARG A 5 50.33 -22.48 4.49
N LEU A 6 50.06 -23.74 4.88
CA LEU A 6 48.67 -24.24 4.96
C LEU A 6 47.88 -23.57 6.07
N TRP A 7 48.50 -23.37 7.20
CA TRP A 7 47.86 -22.69 8.34
C TRP A 7 47.58 -21.22 8.03
N ARG A 8 48.46 -20.57 7.30
CA ARG A 8 48.31 -19.17 6.90
C ARG A 8 47.15 -18.98 5.88
N THR A 9 47.04 -19.89 4.94
CA THR A 9 45.91 -19.86 3.97
C THR A 9 44.57 -20.19 4.62
N LEU A 10 44.54 -21.09 5.59
CA LEU A 10 43.33 -21.39 6.35
C LEU A 10 42.91 -20.23 7.25
N SER A 11 43.87 -19.52 7.84
CA SER A 11 43.62 -18.33 8.66
C SER A 11 43.11 -17.17 7.82
N GLU A 12 43.65 -16.95 6.63
CA GLU A 12 43.21 -15.94 5.69
C GLU A 12 41.81 -16.24 5.18
N ARG A 13 41.49 -17.49 4.88
CA ARG A 13 40.15 -17.92 4.49
C ARG A 13 39.14 -17.75 5.61
N ARG A 14 39.52 -17.96 6.85
CA ARG A 14 38.64 -17.69 8.00
C ARG A 14 38.35 -16.21 8.17
N GLY A 15 39.31 -15.31 7.94
CA GLY A 15 39.14 -13.88 7.97
C GLY A 15 38.19 -13.40 6.88
N GLU A 16 38.35 -13.87 5.65
CA GLU A 16 37.50 -13.55 4.52
C GLU A 16 36.08 -14.13 4.74
N GLY A 17 35.96 -15.35 5.25
CA GLY A 17 34.67 -15.97 5.57
C GLY A 17 33.90 -15.20 6.65
N TYR A 18 34.58 -14.63 7.62
CA TYR A 18 33.98 -13.80 8.65
C TYR A 18 33.44 -12.49 8.09
N VAL A 19 34.21 -11.83 7.24
CA VAL A 19 33.78 -10.58 6.57
C VAL A 19 32.59 -10.84 5.68
N ASP A 20 32.60 -11.93 4.91
CA ASP A 20 31.47 -12.31 4.05
C ASP A 20 30.20 -12.59 4.86
N VAL A 21 30.30 -13.28 5.99
CA VAL A 21 29.19 -13.55 6.88
C VAL A 21 28.64 -12.25 7.48
N ILE A 22 29.50 -11.35 7.93
CA ILE A 22 29.10 -10.05 8.48
C ILE A 22 28.39 -9.22 7.42
N VAL A 23 28.92 -9.15 6.20
CA VAL A 23 28.31 -8.42 5.09
C VAL A 23 26.95 -9.02 4.73
N LEU A 24 26.86 -10.35 4.67
CA LEU A 24 25.61 -11.05 4.39
C LEU A 24 24.55 -10.77 5.46
N VAL A 25 24.92 -10.84 6.73
CA VAL A 25 24.03 -10.54 7.85
C VAL A 25 23.57 -9.08 7.80
N LEU A 26 24.50 -8.17 7.54
CA LEU A 26 24.18 -6.75 7.41
C LEU A 26 23.19 -6.49 6.26
N CYS A 27 23.43 -7.10 5.11
CA CYS A 27 22.52 -7.01 3.96
C CYS A 27 21.14 -7.58 4.30
N ALA A 28 21.08 -8.72 4.96
CA ALA A 28 19.83 -9.36 5.38
C ALA A 28 19.05 -8.44 6.34
N VAL A 29 19.72 -7.83 7.31
CA VAL A 29 19.10 -6.88 8.26
C VAL A 29 18.58 -5.65 7.53
N MET A 30 19.35 -5.12 6.58
CA MET A 30 18.91 -3.98 5.78
C MET A 30 17.66 -4.30 4.94
N VAL A 31 17.63 -5.46 4.30
CA VAL A 31 16.47 -5.92 3.52
C VAL A 31 15.25 -6.08 4.41
N LEU A 32 15.40 -6.67 5.59
CA LEU A 32 14.31 -6.81 6.55
C LEU A 32 13.80 -5.44 7.04
N ALA A 33 14.71 -4.52 7.32
CA ALA A 33 14.34 -3.16 7.73
C ALA A 33 13.57 -2.43 6.63
N LEU A 34 13.99 -2.56 5.37
CA LEU A 34 13.27 -2.01 4.22
C LEU A 34 11.88 -2.64 4.08
N ALA A 35 11.80 -3.97 4.20
CA ALA A 35 10.52 -4.68 4.13
C ALA A 35 9.55 -4.18 5.20
N MET A 36 10.02 -3.99 6.43
CA MET A 36 9.21 -3.46 7.53
C MET A 36 8.72 -2.03 7.28
N ARG A 37 9.47 -1.24 6.53
CA ARG A 37 9.07 0.15 6.19
C ARG A 37 8.11 0.20 5.01
N VAL A 38 8.24 -0.71 4.07
CA VAL A 38 7.38 -0.77 2.88
C VAL A 38 6.06 -1.48 3.17
N LEU A 39 6.06 -2.47 4.06
CA LEU A 39 4.87 -3.26 4.38
C LEU A 39 3.65 -2.42 4.82
N PRO A 40 3.78 -1.39 5.70
CA PRO A 40 2.63 -0.55 6.04
C PRO A 40 2.02 0.18 4.84
N VAL A 41 2.83 0.60 3.87
CA VAL A 41 2.35 1.25 2.65
C VAL A 41 1.54 0.26 1.81
N PHE A 42 1.99 -0.98 1.71
CA PHE A 42 1.29 -2.04 1.00
C PHE A 42 -0.07 -2.34 1.65
N ILE A 43 -0.12 -2.39 2.98
CA ILE A 43 -1.36 -2.56 3.73
C ILE A 43 -2.32 -1.38 3.50
N GLN A 44 -1.81 -0.16 3.51
CA GLN A 44 -2.60 1.03 3.20
C GLN A 44 -3.18 0.98 1.80
N LYS A 45 -2.41 0.51 0.82
CA LYS A 45 -2.89 0.33 -0.56
C LYS A 45 -4.04 -0.68 -0.62
N GLN A 46 -3.92 -1.80 0.07
CA GLN A 46 -4.99 -2.80 0.15
C GLN A 46 -6.24 -2.25 0.83
N GLN A 47 -6.08 -1.51 1.91
CA GLN A 47 -7.18 -0.83 2.60
C GLN A 47 -7.86 0.19 1.68
N LEU A 48 -7.08 0.92 0.90
CA LEU A 48 -7.60 1.90 -0.05
C LEU A 48 -8.40 1.22 -1.18
N ASP A 49 -7.91 0.10 -1.70
CA ASP A 49 -8.63 -0.70 -2.70
C ASP A 49 -9.96 -1.22 -2.15
N THR A 50 -9.97 -1.71 -0.92
CA THR A 50 -11.19 -2.14 -0.23
C THR A 50 -12.15 -0.97 -0.01
N PHE A 51 -11.63 0.17 0.38
CA PHE A 51 -12.40 1.41 0.56
C PHE A 51 -13.11 1.79 -0.74
N ALA A 52 -12.41 1.78 -1.86
CA ALA A 52 -12.97 2.08 -3.17
C ALA A 52 -14.08 1.09 -3.55
N THR A 53 -13.85 -0.20 -3.32
CA THR A 53 -14.83 -1.27 -3.60
C THR A 53 -16.09 -1.10 -2.77
N GLU A 54 -15.95 -0.78 -1.49
CA GLU A 54 -17.08 -0.56 -0.59
C GLU A 54 -17.90 0.67 -0.99
N LEU A 55 -17.24 1.75 -1.41
CA LEU A 55 -17.92 2.95 -1.89
C LEU A 55 -18.71 2.69 -3.17
N VAL A 56 -18.12 1.98 -4.11
CA VAL A 56 -18.81 1.59 -5.35
C VAL A 56 -19.99 0.70 -5.04
N ARG A 57 -19.84 -0.24 -4.13
CA ARG A 57 -20.94 -1.12 -3.69
C ARG A 57 -22.11 -0.30 -3.16
N GLU A 58 -21.84 0.69 -2.32
CA GLU A 58 -22.88 1.58 -1.81
C GLU A 58 -23.57 2.36 -2.93
N ALA A 59 -22.81 2.84 -3.90
CA ALA A 59 -23.37 3.53 -5.06
C ALA A 59 -24.23 2.60 -5.93
N GLU A 60 -23.82 1.35 -6.12
CA GLU A 60 -24.59 0.34 -6.85
C GLU A 60 -25.93 0.06 -6.18
N VAL A 61 -25.92 -0.15 -4.88
CA VAL A 61 -27.09 -0.53 -4.10
C VAL A 61 -28.04 0.65 -3.94
N SER A 62 -27.54 1.84 -3.66
CA SER A 62 -28.37 3.04 -3.52
C SER A 62 -28.80 3.64 -4.86
N GLY A 63 -28.10 3.30 -5.94
CA GLY A 63 -28.39 3.81 -7.27
C GLY A 63 -28.06 5.29 -7.43
N ARG A 64 -27.21 5.84 -6.56
CA ARG A 64 -26.81 7.25 -6.64
C ARG A 64 -25.50 7.50 -5.91
N VAL A 65 -24.83 8.55 -6.32
CA VAL A 65 -23.65 9.09 -5.64
C VAL A 65 -24.09 10.38 -4.93
N GLY A 66 -24.15 10.34 -3.62
CA GLY A 66 -24.62 11.47 -2.83
C GLY A 66 -24.51 11.22 -1.33
N ALA A 67 -25.58 11.46 -0.59
CA ALA A 67 -25.57 11.39 0.89
C ALA A 67 -25.18 10.00 1.40
N GLU A 68 -25.66 8.93 0.78
CA GLU A 68 -25.37 7.56 1.20
C GLU A 68 -23.89 7.21 1.01
N THR A 69 -23.34 7.54 -0.15
CA THR A 69 -21.92 7.30 -0.43
C THR A 69 -21.01 8.17 0.44
N SER A 70 -21.40 9.41 0.72
CA SER A 70 -20.67 10.30 1.62
C SER A 70 -20.68 9.78 3.05
N ARG A 71 -21.81 9.28 3.53
CA ARG A 71 -21.91 8.65 4.85
C ARG A 71 -21.05 7.40 4.94
N ARG A 72 -21.08 6.56 3.93
CA ARG A 72 -20.24 5.35 3.87
C ARG A 72 -18.75 5.70 3.85
N ALA A 73 -18.38 6.75 3.12
CA ALA A 73 -17.01 7.25 3.10
C ALA A 73 -16.55 7.70 4.49
N ALA A 74 -17.40 8.40 5.23
CA ALA A 74 -17.10 8.83 6.60
C ALA A 74 -16.93 7.61 7.53
N GLU A 75 -17.79 6.62 7.43
CA GLU A 75 -17.70 5.38 8.22
C GLU A 75 -16.40 4.64 7.94
N LEU A 76 -16.03 4.50 6.66
CA LEU A 76 -14.81 3.82 6.24
C LEU A 76 -13.56 4.59 6.67
N SER A 77 -13.58 5.92 6.59
CA SER A 77 -12.49 6.77 7.07
C SER A 77 -12.27 6.60 8.56
N GLU A 78 -13.33 6.55 9.33
CA GLU A 78 -13.27 6.33 10.77
C GLU A 78 -12.73 4.93 11.10
N LYS A 79 -13.19 3.91 10.38
CA LYS A 79 -12.79 2.52 10.56
C LYS A 79 -11.34 2.24 10.22
N THR A 80 -10.85 2.81 9.12
CA THR A 80 -9.51 2.55 8.59
C THR A 80 -8.48 3.58 9.03
N GLY A 81 -8.93 4.75 9.46
CA GLY A 81 -8.05 5.88 9.74
C GLY A 81 -7.51 6.56 8.48
N LEU A 82 -7.96 6.16 7.30
CA LEU A 82 -7.55 6.75 6.03
C LEU A 82 -8.50 7.87 5.62
N HIS A 83 -7.94 8.95 5.09
CA HIS A 83 -8.70 10.10 4.62
C HIS A 83 -8.31 10.41 3.16
N PRO A 84 -8.67 9.53 2.21
CA PRO A 84 -8.32 9.76 0.81
C PRO A 84 -9.19 10.85 0.18
N ASP A 85 -8.65 11.47 -0.86
CA ASP A 85 -9.44 12.33 -1.73
C ASP A 85 -10.29 11.44 -2.65
N ILE A 86 -11.58 11.72 -2.71
CA ILE A 86 -12.56 10.89 -3.40
C ILE A 86 -13.06 11.63 -4.64
N LEU A 87 -12.91 11.01 -5.77
CA LEU A 87 -13.38 11.53 -7.04
C LEU A 87 -14.31 10.52 -7.71
N TRP A 88 -15.52 10.96 -8.04
CA TRP A 88 -16.50 10.14 -8.73
C TRP A 88 -16.60 10.52 -10.20
N SER A 89 -16.85 9.55 -11.06
CA SER A 89 -17.09 9.79 -12.49
C SER A 89 -18.47 10.43 -12.76
N SER A 90 -19.41 10.20 -11.85
CA SER A 90 -20.78 10.73 -11.94
C SER A 90 -21.29 11.10 -10.57
N HIS A 91 -22.21 12.04 -10.50
CA HIS A 91 -22.86 12.45 -9.25
C HIS A 91 -24.38 12.36 -9.42
N GLY A 92 -25.06 12.15 -8.29
CA GLY A 92 -26.50 12.05 -8.26
C GLY A 92 -26.98 10.66 -8.64
N ARG A 93 -28.18 10.59 -9.21
CA ARG A 93 -28.82 9.32 -9.59
C ARG A 93 -28.09 8.64 -10.73
N ILE A 94 -27.91 7.34 -10.60
CA ILE A 94 -27.29 6.49 -11.61
C ILE A 94 -28.34 5.51 -12.09
N GLN A 95 -28.60 5.49 -13.39
CA GLN A 95 -29.60 4.60 -13.96
C GLN A 95 -29.09 3.15 -13.99
N LEU A 96 -30.02 2.19 -13.99
CA LEU A 96 -29.70 0.77 -14.04
C LEU A 96 -28.69 0.45 -15.16
N ASN A 97 -27.65 -0.31 -14.82
CA ASN A 97 -26.52 -0.69 -15.67
C ASN A 97 -25.62 0.47 -16.10
N GLU A 98 -25.88 1.69 -15.65
CA GLU A 98 -24.94 2.79 -15.86
C GLU A 98 -23.70 2.58 -14.99
N GLU A 99 -22.53 2.67 -15.60
CA GLU A 99 -21.26 2.48 -14.92
C GLU A 99 -20.87 3.72 -14.13
N VAL A 100 -20.44 3.50 -12.91
CA VAL A 100 -19.85 4.54 -12.05
C VAL A 100 -18.47 4.10 -11.59
N THR A 101 -17.55 5.03 -11.59
CA THR A 101 -16.17 4.80 -11.15
C THR A 101 -15.83 5.75 -10.02
N VAL A 102 -15.20 5.23 -8.98
CA VAL A 102 -14.62 6.04 -7.91
C VAL A 102 -13.11 5.93 -7.97
N THR A 103 -12.43 7.04 -7.82
CA THR A 103 -10.97 7.12 -7.72
C THR A 103 -10.61 7.72 -6.38
N LEU A 104 -9.81 7.00 -5.62
CA LEU A 104 -9.29 7.44 -4.33
C LEU A 104 -7.81 7.73 -4.46
N THR A 105 -7.39 8.87 -3.94
CA THR A 105 -6.00 9.29 -3.96
C THR A 105 -5.58 9.69 -2.55
N MET A 106 -4.44 9.21 -2.11
CA MET A 106 -3.90 9.50 -0.80
C MET A 106 -2.39 9.57 -0.86
N ASP A 107 -1.81 10.57 -0.24
CA ASP A 107 -0.37 10.71 -0.12
C ASP A 107 0.10 10.08 1.20
N THR A 108 1.16 9.28 1.12
CA THR A 108 1.81 8.70 2.28
C THR A 108 3.32 8.87 2.14
N ASN A 109 4.01 8.90 3.27
CA ASN A 109 5.47 9.01 3.29
C ASN A 109 6.08 7.68 3.71
N ILE A 110 7.05 7.20 2.93
CA ILE A 110 7.88 6.08 3.32
C ILE A 110 9.13 6.64 4.00
N GLY A 111 9.19 6.54 5.33
CA GLY A 111 10.39 6.90 6.08
C GLY A 111 11.35 5.71 6.11
N LEU A 112 12.41 5.74 5.31
CA LEU A 112 13.43 4.69 5.31
C LEU A 112 14.37 4.81 6.52
N PHE A 113 14.69 6.04 6.91
CA PHE A 113 15.56 6.34 8.05
C PHE A 113 14.93 7.46 8.91
N GLY A 114 13.69 7.26 9.36
CA GLY A 114 12.97 8.31 10.07
C GLY A 114 12.67 9.50 9.15
N GLU A 115 12.99 10.71 9.59
CA GLU A 115 12.77 11.93 8.80
C GLU A 115 13.80 12.14 7.70
N PHE A 116 14.93 11.43 7.77
CA PHE A 116 16.08 11.69 6.91
C PHE A 116 15.91 11.23 5.47
N ALA A 117 15.11 10.21 5.21
CA ALA A 117 14.87 9.70 3.85
C ALA A 117 13.40 9.33 3.69
N SER A 118 12.51 10.32 3.83
CA SER A 118 11.10 10.13 3.57
C SER A 118 10.81 10.39 2.09
N PHE A 119 10.18 9.43 1.44
CA PHE A 119 9.72 9.57 0.07
C PHE A 119 8.21 9.72 0.06
N PRO A 120 7.68 10.82 -0.53
CA PRO A 120 6.23 10.91 -0.73
C PRO A 120 5.81 9.92 -1.79
N VAL A 121 4.82 9.08 -1.46
CA VAL A 121 4.23 8.13 -2.38
C VAL A 121 2.74 8.43 -2.47
N THR A 122 2.24 8.58 -3.68
CA THR A 122 0.82 8.76 -3.92
C THR A 122 0.20 7.40 -4.17
N LEU A 123 -0.72 7.00 -3.29
CA LEU A 123 -1.51 5.78 -3.44
C LEU A 123 -2.79 6.12 -4.18
N ARG A 124 -3.10 5.31 -5.15
CA ARG A 124 -4.32 5.47 -5.95
C ARG A 124 -5.07 4.15 -6.00
N ALA A 125 -6.37 4.21 -5.75
CA ALA A 125 -7.26 3.07 -5.90
C ALA A 125 -8.44 3.48 -6.76
N GLN A 126 -8.88 2.60 -7.62
CA GLN A 126 -10.00 2.84 -8.50
C GLN A 126 -10.89 1.60 -8.51
N ALA A 127 -12.18 1.83 -8.41
CA ALA A 127 -13.18 0.77 -8.51
C ALA A 127 -14.31 1.23 -9.40
N ALA A 128 -14.87 0.31 -10.16
CA ALA A 128 -15.97 0.57 -11.06
C ALA A 128 -17.11 -0.42 -10.78
N GLY A 129 -18.33 0.04 -10.94
CA GLY A 129 -19.51 -0.78 -10.75
C GLY A 129 -20.67 -0.24 -11.58
N LYS A 130 -21.78 -0.98 -11.59
CA LYS A 130 -22.99 -0.62 -12.30
C LYS A 130 -24.15 -0.48 -11.33
N SER A 131 -24.98 0.53 -11.54
CA SER A 131 -26.17 0.73 -10.73
C SER A 131 -27.11 -0.49 -10.81
N GLU A 132 -27.60 -0.91 -9.67
CA GLU A 132 -28.62 -1.97 -9.55
C GLU A 132 -30.02 -1.40 -9.45
N VAL A 133 -30.17 -0.08 -9.43
CA VAL A 133 -31.46 0.61 -9.22
C VAL A 133 -31.94 1.23 -10.52
N TYR A 134 -33.22 0.94 -10.82
CA TYR A 134 -33.91 1.58 -11.93
C TYR A 134 -34.68 2.80 -11.44
N TRP A 135 -34.34 3.97 -11.99
CA TRP A 135 -35.02 5.22 -11.69
C TRP A 135 -36.02 5.53 -12.80
N LYS A 136 -37.25 5.73 -12.41
CA LYS A 136 -38.30 6.17 -13.34
C LYS A 136 -38.25 7.67 -13.60
#